data_a3d81b1bb30a7ee39f58d60f3597de75
#
_entry.id   a3d81b1bb30a7ee39f58d60f3597de75
#
_cell.length_a   1.000
_cell.length_b   1.000
_cell.length_c   1.000
_cell.angle_alpha   90.00
_cell.angle_beta   90.00
_cell.angle_gamma   90.00
#
_symmetry.space_group_name_H-M   'P 1'
#
loop_
_entity.id
_entity.type
_entity.pdbx_description
1 polymer ?
#
loop_
_entity_poly.entity_id
_entity_poly.type
_entity_poly.pdbx_seq_one_letter_code
_entity_poly.pdbx_strand_id
1 'polypeptide(L)'
;MTLVVVGVSHKTAGVELRGKLAVPADRLRADLSRLLANDEVSEAVVLSTCNRTEAYAVVLAAPKGVRAIVETLRRNAGLDADGVRELDRALVVKQGPGAVEHLFRVVSSLDSLVLGEAQIIGQVRSAFAAAEDAGAVGETTRRLFRSALEVGKRVREETAIGERPVSVSTAAVQLAERALGELRGRRALVVGTGEMGLLALSYLEERGVSDIVVANRTFERAEEAAARVGGTPAMLDELGERLAQADLVVACAGGEDVLIARDALARAVEARGADASPIVVVDVGLPRTVDPACADVAGAVCFDLDDLDAAMAENARSRAAESVRAEALVARQTDAFLAWMQERDVIPTVKQMHGKARGVCASEAARAAKVLAALHGVETSEEERAVLEALASAVAKKLLHGPAARLRKQAGDPDAYRYTEAARYLFGLDAYPQGFSCRSDEGRTCRLVSGSACARHGGDACPHHREERSCIV
;
A
#
# COMPACT_ATOMS: atom_id res chain seq x y z
N MET A 1 15.79 13.63 1.07
CA MET A 1 14.40 13.43 0.63
C MET A 1 13.85 12.21 1.34
N THR A 2 12.61 12.25 1.84
CA THR A 2 12.01 11.19 2.65
C THR A 2 10.76 10.65 1.96
N LEU A 3 10.66 9.32 1.84
CA LEU A 3 9.44 8.66 1.41
C LEU A 3 8.43 8.66 2.57
N VAL A 4 7.20 9.07 2.31
CA VAL A 4 6.10 9.07 3.28
C VAL A 4 4.84 8.44 2.67
N VAL A 5 4.01 7.84 3.51
CA VAL A 5 2.61 7.52 3.19
C VAL A 5 1.71 8.20 4.21
N VAL A 6 0.67 8.84 3.72
CA VAL A 6 -0.32 9.56 4.52
C VAL A 6 -1.71 9.21 4.00
N GLY A 7 -2.60 8.78 4.86
CA GLY A 7 -3.96 8.45 4.47
C GLY A 7 -4.77 7.76 5.54
N VAL A 8 -5.87 7.17 5.12
CA VAL A 8 -6.81 6.40 5.96
C VAL A 8 -7.10 5.05 5.33
N SER A 9 -7.48 4.09 6.17
CA SER A 9 -7.92 2.76 5.72
C SER A 9 -9.14 2.29 6.50
N HIS A 10 -9.71 1.15 6.11
CA HIS A 10 -10.79 0.48 6.84
C HIS A 10 -10.45 0.19 8.31
N LYS A 11 -9.17 0.14 8.67
CA LYS A 11 -8.70 -0.07 10.05
C LYS A 11 -8.79 1.18 10.91
N THR A 12 -8.82 2.37 10.29
CA THR A 12 -8.70 3.64 11.01
C THR A 12 -9.88 4.58 10.80
N ALA A 13 -10.63 4.43 9.71
CA ALA A 13 -11.73 5.30 9.34
C ALA A 13 -13.01 4.52 9.03
N GLY A 14 -14.14 5.03 9.48
CA GLY A 14 -15.48 4.53 9.14
C GLY A 14 -15.80 4.69 7.65
N VAL A 15 -16.85 4.00 7.19
CA VAL A 15 -17.25 4.00 5.76
C VAL A 15 -17.58 5.41 5.27
N GLU A 16 -18.26 6.21 6.09
CA GLU A 16 -18.67 7.57 5.73
C GLU A 16 -17.46 8.49 5.48
N LEU A 17 -16.47 8.49 6.38
CA LEU A 17 -15.26 9.29 6.21
C LEU A 17 -14.46 8.81 5.01
N ARG A 18 -14.33 7.50 4.81
CA ARG A 18 -13.64 6.94 3.63
C ARG A 18 -14.34 7.34 2.32
N GLY A 19 -15.67 7.34 2.30
CA GLY A 19 -16.46 7.79 1.15
C GLY A 19 -16.20 9.26 0.80
N LYS A 20 -16.13 10.14 1.79
CA LYS A 20 -15.80 11.57 1.61
C LYS A 20 -14.37 11.78 1.11
N LEU A 21 -13.44 10.93 1.52
CA LEU A 21 -12.02 11.01 1.13
C LEU A 21 -11.70 10.29 -0.18
N ALA A 22 -12.62 9.51 -0.73
CA ALA A 22 -12.41 8.81 -1.98
C ALA A 22 -12.09 9.79 -3.12
N VAL A 23 -11.07 9.47 -3.91
CA VAL A 23 -10.63 10.28 -5.05
C VAL A 23 -11.13 9.61 -6.33
N PRO A 24 -12.13 10.19 -7.00
CA PRO A 24 -12.59 9.70 -8.30
C PRO A 24 -11.51 9.84 -9.37
N ALA A 25 -11.55 8.98 -10.39
CA ALA A 25 -10.53 8.92 -11.43
C ALA A 25 -10.36 10.23 -12.20
N ASP A 26 -11.44 10.97 -12.43
CA ASP A 26 -11.46 12.26 -13.12
C ASP A 26 -10.79 13.39 -12.30
N ARG A 27 -10.79 13.30 -10.98
CA ARG A 27 -10.14 14.27 -10.08
C ARG A 27 -8.68 13.91 -9.75
N LEU A 28 -8.28 12.67 -9.90
CA LEU A 28 -6.96 12.18 -9.47
C LEU A 28 -5.81 12.99 -10.07
N ARG A 29 -5.89 13.35 -11.36
CA ARG A 29 -4.88 14.16 -12.03
C ARG A 29 -4.76 15.57 -11.43
N ALA A 30 -5.88 16.21 -11.10
CA ALA A 30 -5.89 17.52 -10.48
C ALA A 30 -5.29 17.50 -9.07
N ASP A 31 -5.56 16.44 -8.30
CA ASP A 31 -5.05 16.28 -6.96
C ASP A 31 -3.53 16.00 -6.95
N LEU A 32 -3.04 15.18 -7.87
CA LEU A 32 -1.61 14.97 -8.08
C LEU A 32 -0.91 16.26 -8.48
N SER A 33 -1.46 17.03 -9.42
CA SER A 33 -0.91 18.32 -9.82
C SER A 33 -0.84 19.31 -8.65
N ARG A 34 -1.84 19.29 -7.79
CA ARG A 34 -1.88 20.14 -6.58
C ARG A 34 -0.85 19.74 -5.55
N LEU A 35 -0.63 18.45 -5.36
CA LEU A 35 0.43 17.94 -4.49
C LEU A 35 1.80 18.39 -4.99
N LEU A 36 2.07 18.25 -6.29
CA LEU A 36 3.35 18.63 -6.92
C LEU A 36 3.56 20.15 -7.00
N ALA A 37 2.50 20.95 -6.95
CA ALA A 37 2.60 22.42 -6.88
C ALA A 37 3.15 22.89 -5.52
N ASN A 38 3.26 21.99 -4.52
CA ASN A 38 3.89 22.29 -3.24
C ASN A 38 5.38 21.95 -3.30
N ASP A 39 6.25 22.93 -3.06
CA ASP A 39 7.72 22.79 -3.14
C ASP A 39 8.28 21.68 -2.22
N GLU A 40 7.52 21.23 -1.22
CA GLU A 40 7.93 20.16 -0.32
C GLU A 40 7.66 18.74 -0.87
N VAL A 41 6.87 18.61 -1.97
CA VAL A 41 6.50 17.32 -2.57
C VAL A 41 7.13 17.20 -3.95
N SER A 42 8.05 16.24 -4.13
CA SER A 42 8.75 16.02 -5.41
C SER A 42 8.16 14.91 -6.26
N GLU A 43 7.55 13.91 -5.63
CA GLU A 43 6.94 12.76 -6.30
C GLU A 43 5.68 12.36 -5.51
N ALA A 44 4.61 11.93 -6.19
CA ALA A 44 3.39 11.47 -5.52
C ALA A 44 2.64 10.41 -6.32
N VAL A 45 2.06 9.43 -5.62
CA VAL A 45 1.06 8.48 -6.13
C VAL A 45 -0.07 8.40 -5.12
N VAL A 46 -1.31 8.51 -5.57
CA VAL A 46 -2.51 8.40 -4.72
C VAL A 46 -3.24 7.11 -5.02
N LEU A 47 -3.34 6.24 -4.02
CA LEU A 47 -4.11 5.00 -4.07
C LEU A 47 -5.46 5.24 -3.37
N SER A 48 -6.53 5.26 -4.15
CA SER A 48 -7.91 5.40 -3.65
C SER A 48 -8.74 4.19 -4.06
N THR A 49 -9.32 3.50 -3.08
CA THR A 49 -10.17 2.32 -3.23
C THR A 49 -11.35 2.42 -2.26
N CYS A 50 -12.30 1.46 -2.27
CA CYS A 50 -13.37 1.41 -1.27
C CYS A 50 -12.83 1.30 0.18
N ASN A 51 -11.62 0.73 0.37
CA ASN A 51 -11.09 0.40 1.68
C ASN A 51 -9.96 1.33 2.15
N ARG A 52 -9.41 2.20 1.29
CA ARG A 52 -8.32 3.13 1.65
C ARG A 52 -8.22 4.30 0.71
N THR A 53 -7.75 5.42 1.25
CA THR A 53 -7.25 6.56 0.47
C THR A 53 -5.90 6.96 1.06
N GLU A 54 -4.82 6.69 0.32
CA GLU A 54 -3.44 6.85 0.77
C GLU A 54 -2.63 7.57 -0.30
N ALA A 55 -1.86 8.59 0.10
CA ALA A 55 -0.89 9.27 -0.75
C ALA A 55 0.53 8.82 -0.37
N TYR A 56 1.24 8.23 -1.33
CA TYR A 56 2.66 7.88 -1.25
C TYR A 56 3.45 8.99 -1.92
N ALA A 57 4.35 9.64 -1.18
CA ALA A 57 5.07 10.80 -1.70
C ALA A 57 6.54 10.80 -1.29
N VAL A 58 7.38 11.38 -2.13
CA VAL A 58 8.75 11.77 -1.78
C VAL A 58 8.75 13.24 -1.44
N VAL A 59 9.15 13.57 -0.21
CA VAL A 59 9.10 14.94 0.33
C VAL A 59 10.48 15.42 0.73
N LEU A 60 10.70 16.74 0.63
CA LEU A 60 11.97 17.37 1.04
C LEU A 60 12.10 17.38 2.57
N ALA A 61 11.06 17.85 3.26
CA ALA A 61 10.97 17.85 4.72
C ALA A 61 9.68 17.13 5.15
N ALA A 62 9.82 16.00 5.87
CA ALA A 62 8.68 15.15 6.22
C ALA A 62 7.53 15.88 6.93
N PRO A 63 7.75 16.77 7.96
CA PRO A 63 6.64 17.46 8.62
C PRO A 63 5.85 18.40 7.70
N LYS A 64 6.52 19.05 6.75
CA LYS A 64 5.89 19.99 5.82
C LYS A 64 5.18 19.25 4.68
N GLY A 65 5.83 18.22 4.12
CA GLY A 65 5.23 17.38 3.08
C GLY A 65 3.99 16.63 3.58
N VAL A 66 4.04 16.05 4.79
CA VAL A 66 2.87 15.43 5.43
C VAL A 66 1.73 16.44 5.59
N ARG A 67 2.02 17.66 6.05
CA ARG A 67 1.01 18.72 6.16
C ARG A 67 0.37 19.06 4.83
N ALA A 68 1.17 19.20 3.76
CA ALA A 68 0.67 19.49 2.41
C ALA A 68 -0.29 18.38 1.91
N ILE A 69 0.06 17.11 2.17
CA ILE A 69 -0.80 15.97 1.81
C ILE A 69 -2.10 16.01 2.59
N VAL A 70 -2.05 16.17 3.93
CA VAL A 70 -3.23 16.24 4.78
C VAL A 70 -4.15 17.38 4.38
N GLU A 71 -3.60 18.54 4.05
CA GLU A 71 -4.38 19.70 3.60
C GLU A 71 -5.08 19.45 2.25
N THR A 72 -4.43 18.71 1.35
CA THR A 72 -5.04 18.27 0.09
C THR A 72 -6.20 17.32 0.35
N LEU A 73 -6.04 16.32 1.23
CA LEU A 73 -7.10 15.38 1.61
C LEU A 73 -8.29 16.10 2.26
N ARG A 74 -8.06 17.00 3.20
CA ARG A 74 -9.12 17.81 3.86
C ARG A 74 -9.92 18.62 2.88
N ARG A 75 -9.24 19.32 1.97
CA ARG A 75 -9.88 20.19 0.95
C ARG A 75 -10.74 19.38 0.00
N ASN A 76 -10.26 18.22 -0.42
CA ASN A 76 -10.95 17.36 -1.36
C ASN A 76 -12.22 16.76 -0.81
N ALA A 77 -12.22 16.45 0.48
CA ALA A 77 -13.35 15.84 1.18
C ALA A 77 -14.43 16.84 1.62
N GLY A 78 -14.17 18.15 1.54
CA GLY A 78 -15.12 19.17 1.97
C GLY A 78 -15.55 19.02 3.42
N LEU A 79 -14.64 18.60 4.31
CA LEU A 79 -14.96 18.28 5.71
C LEU A 79 -15.29 19.54 6.50
N ASP A 80 -16.34 19.44 7.31
CA ASP A 80 -16.63 20.39 8.38
C ASP A 80 -15.65 20.22 9.56
N ALA A 81 -15.83 21.00 10.62
CA ALA A 81 -14.94 20.98 11.77
C ALA A 81 -14.92 19.62 12.51
N ASP A 82 -16.03 18.87 12.50
CA ASP A 82 -16.12 17.56 13.11
C ASP A 82 -15.44 16.50 12.25
N GLY A 83 -15.68 16.51 10.95
CA GLY A 83 -15.01 15.66 9.99
C GLY A 83 -13.49 15.86 9.94
N VAL A 84 -13.00 17.10 10.12
CA VAL A 84 -11.56 17.38 10.26
C VAL A 84 -11.00 16.71 11.52
N ARG A 85 -11.69 16.80 12.65
CA ARG A 85 -11.26 16.13 13.89
C ARG A 85 -11.28 14.60 13.77
N GLU A 86 -12.27 14.06 13.07
CA GLU A 86 -12.35 12.63 12.79
C GLU A 86 -11.18 12.19 11.89
N LEU A 87 -10.91 12.91 10.81
CA LEU A 87 -9.78 12.65 9.94
C LEU A 87 -8.46 12.68 10.71
N ASP A 88 -8.22 13.68 11.56
CA ASP A 88 -6.98 13.81 12.33
C ASP A 88 -6.73 12.61 13.26
N ARG A 89 -7.80 11.98 13.79
CA ARG A 89 -7.70 10.76 14.59
C ARG A 89 -7.48 9.50 13.72
N ALA A 90 -8.03 9.50 12.53
CA ALA A 90 -7.99 8.35 11.61
C ALA A 90 -6.73 8.31 10.74
N LEU A 91 -6.00 9.43 10.62
CA LEU A 91 -4.82 9.53 9.78
C LEU A 91 -3.69 8.60 10.23
N VAL A 92 -3.20 7.84 9.26
CA VAL A 92 -1.97 7.06 9.39
C VAL A 92 -0.86 7.77 8.63
N VAL A 93 0.27 7.98 9.31
CA VAL A 93 1.48 8.53 8.71
C VAL A 93 2.63 7.57 8.97
N LYS A 94 3.23 7.06 7.89
CA LYS A 94 4.45 6.24 7.97
C LYS A 94 5.54 6.87 7.12
N GLN A 95 6.79 6.70 7.52
CA GLN A 95 7.95 7.31 6.87
C GLN A 95 9.07 6.30 6.65
N GLY A 96 9.89 6.52 5.62
CA GLY A 96 11.05 5.69 5.32
C GLY A 96 10.71 4.20 5.19
N PRO A 97 11.39 3.32 5.96
CA PRO A 97 11.16 1.87 5.92
C PRO A 97 9.70 1.48 6.12
N GLY A 98 9.02 2.14 7.08
CA GLY A 98 7.62 1.85 7.38
C GLY A 98 6.66 2.21 6.24
N ALA A 99 6.98 3.19 5.38
CA ALA A 99 6.18 3.52 4.21
C ALA A 99 6.37 2.48 3.09
N VAL A 100 7.60 1.99 2.91
CA VAL A 100 7.93 0.92 1.95
C VAL A 100 7.21 -0.38 2.31
N GLU A 101 7.41 -0.84 3.54
CA GLU A 101 6.80 -2.05 4.06
C GLU A 101 5.27 -1.99 3.94
N HIS A 102 4.68 -0.84 4.28
CA HIS A 102 3.24 -0.65 4.20
C HIS A 102 2.71 -0.87 2.78
N LEU A 103 3.31 -0.26 1.76
CA LEU A 103 2.88 -0.48 0.37
C LEU A 103 3.02 -1.95 -0.04
N PHE A 104 4.11 -2.60 0.35
CA PHE A 104 4.34 -4.00 0.00
C PHE A 104 3.34 -4.93 0.69
N ARG A 105 2.95 -4.66 1.93
CA ARG A 105 1.88 -5.36 2.64
C ARG A 105 0.51 -5.13 1.98
N VAL A 106 0.22 -3.88 1.58
CA VAL A 106 -1.01 -3.52 0.88
C VAL A 106 -1.14 -4.29 -0.43
N VAL A 107 -0.14 -4.24 -1.29
CA VAL A 107 -0.18 -4.91 -2.60
C VAL A 107 -0.17 -6.44 -2.48
N SER A 108 0.38 -6.98 -1.38
CA SER A 108 0.37 -8.41 -1.05
C SER A 108 -0.93 -8.85 -0.37
N SER A 109 -1.93 -7.98 -0.26
CA SER A 109 -3.21 -8.21 0.42
C SER A 109 -3.09 -8.60 1.91
N LEU A 110 -1.95 -8.34 2.54
CA LEU A 110 -1.71 -8.55 3.98
C LEU A 110 -2.33 -7.45 4.85
N ASP A 111 -2.67 -6.30 4.24
CA ASP A 111 -3.33 -5.17 4.90
C ASP A 111 -4.70 -4.88 4.28
N SER A 112 -5.34 -5.82 3.61
CA SER A 112 -6.69 -5.73 3.07
C SER A 112 -7.74 -6.15 4.08
N LEU A 113 -9.02 -5.72 3.88
CA LEU A 113 -10.14 -6.16 4.68
C LEU A 113 -10.32 -7.69 4.55
N VAL A 114 -10.15 -8.19 3.33
CA VAL A 114 -10.11 -9.62 3.02
C VAL A 114 -8.69 -9.99 2.62
N LEU A 115 -8.04 -10.84 3.42
CA LEU A 115 -6.70 -11.33 3.12
C LEU A 115 -6.70 -12.10 1.78
N GLY A 116 -5.80 -11.72 0.87
CA GLY A 116 -5.66 -12.41 -0.43
C GLY A 116 -6.54 -11.86 -1.55
N GLU A 117 -7.23 -10.72 -1.36
CA GLU A 117 -8.08 -10.09 -2.38
C GLU A 117 -7.30 -9.80 -3.68
N ALA A 118 -7.86 -10.27 -4.82
CA ALA A 118 -7.22 -10.17 -6.11
C ALA A 118 -7.13 -8.75 -6.65
N GLN A 119 -8.09 -7.91 -6.29
CA GLN A 119 -8.30 -6.61 -6.92
C GLN A 119 -7.21 -5.58 -6.58
N ILE A 120 -6.59 -5.67 -5.39
CA ILE A 120 -5.65 -4.64 -4.92
C ILE A 120 -4.43 -4.47 -5.83
N ILE A 121 -3.90 -5.54 -6.43
CA ILE A 121 -2.76 -5.43 -7.38
C ILE A 121 -3.18 -4.62 -8.61
N GLY A 122 -4.38 -4.86 -9.13
CA GLY A 122 -4.95 -4.09 -10.24
C GLY A 122 -5.12 -2.62 -9.88
N GLN A 123 -5.67 -2.35 -8.69
CA GLN A 123 -5.88 -0.98 -8.20
C GLN A 123 -4.56 -0.22 -8.00
N VAL A 124 -3.54 -0.87 -7.42
CA VAL A 124 -2.19 -0.28 -7.27
C VAL A 124 -1.56 -0.01 -8.64
N ARG A 125 -1.71 -0.92 -9.60
CA ARG A 125 -1.23 -0.72 -10.98
C ARG A 125 -1.91 0.46 -11.65
N SER A 126 -3.23 0.59 -11.53
CA SER A 126 -4.00 1.69 -12.10
C SER A 126 -3.63 3.03 -11.47
N ALA A 127 -3.48 3.08 -10.14
CA ALA A 127 -3.04 4.27 -9.41
C ALA A 127 -1.64 4.73 -9.85
N PHE A 128 -0.71 3.79 -10.02
CA PHE A 128 0.64 4.07 -10.49
C PHE A 128 0.66 4.58 -11.93
N ALA A 129 -0.09 3.94 -12.85
CA ALA A 129 -0.21 4.39 -14.24
C ALA A 129 -0.80 5.80 -14.33
N ALA A 130 -1.86 6.09 -13.58
CA ALA A 130 -2.46 7.43 -13.55
C ALA A 130 -1.48 8.50 -13.03
N ALA A 131 -0.62 8.16 -12.07
CA ALA A 131 0.41 9.06 -11.58
C ALA A 131 1.56 9.25 -12.60
N GLU A 132 1.92 8.20 -13.38
CA GLU A 132 2.86 8.32 -14.51
C GLU A 132 2.30 9.27 -15.59
N ASP A 133 1.05 9.10 -15.97
CA ASP A 133 0.36 9.95 -16.97
C ASP A 133 0.22 11.42 -16.50
N ALA A 134 0.11 11.63 -15.19
CA ALA A 134 0.10 12.96 -14.60
C ALA A 134 1.50 13.60 -14.45
N GLY A 135 2.58 12.88 -14.77
CA GLY A 135 3.95 13.33 -14.57
C GLY A 135 4.37 13.42 -13.09
N ALA A 136 3.63 12.75 -12.19
CA ALA A 136 3.84 12.82 -10.75
C ALA A 136 4.84 11.77 -10.22
N VAL A 137 5.33 10.89 -11.09
CA VAL A 137 6.24 9.80 -10.75
C VAL A 137 7.68 10.17 -11.06
N GLY A 138 8.55 10.13 -10.04
CA GLY A 138 9.98 10.22 -10.20
C GLY A 138 10.67 8.85 -10.10
N GLU A 139 11.98 8.87 -9.83
CA GLU A 139 12.79 7.64 -9.78
C GLU A 139 12.42 6.77 -8.58
N THR A 140 12.18 7.39 -7.42
CA THR A 140 11.91 6.69 -6.16
C THR A 140 10.54 6.01 -6.19
N THR A 141 9.48 6.74 -6.53
CA THR A 141 8.12 6.18 -6.62
C THR A 141 8.01 5.15 -7.73
N ARG A 142 8.69 5.35 -8.87
CA ARG A 142 8.75 4.37 -9.97
C ARG A 142 9.34 3.04 -9.52
N ARG A 143 10.48 3.08 -8.83
CA ARG A 143 11.11 1.88 -8.31
C ARG A 143 10.27 1.23 -7.22
N LEU A 144 9.70 2.03 -6.32
CA LEU A 144 8.85 1.57 -5.23
C LEU A 144 7.63 0.79 -5.74
N PHE A 145 6.87 1.40 -6.66
CA PHE A 145 5.65 0.78 -7.18
C PHE A 145 5.92 -0.44 -8.06
N ARG A 146 6.99 -0.44 -8.85
CA ARG A 146 7.41 -1.64 -9.58
C ARG A 146 7.80 -2.78 -8.64
N SER A 147 8.60 -2.50 -7.61
CA SER A 147 8.95 -3.50 -6.59
C SER A 147 7.72 -3.99 -5.82
N ALA A 148 6.75 -3.09 -5.54
CA ALA A 148 5.47 -3.45 -4.92
C ALA A 148 4.68 -4.43 -5.78
N LEU A 149 4.51 -4.14 -7.08
CA LEU A 149 3.80 -5.03 -8.01
C LEU A 149 4.52 -6.38 -8.17
N GLU A 150 5.85 -6.38 -8.15
CA GLU A 150 6.65 -7.60 -8.21
C GLU A 150 6.45 -8.47 -6.95
N VAL A 151 6.56 -7.89 -5.75
CA VAL A 151 6.37 -8.66 -4.51
C VAL A 151 4.92 -9.14 -4.38
N GLY A 152 3.92 -8.33 -4.77
CA GLY A 152 2.52 -8.75 -4.76
C GLY A 152 2.27 -9.94 -5.69
N LYS A 153 2.89 -9.96 -6.87
CA LYS A 153 2.84 -11.10 -7.79
C LYS A 153 3.52 -12.34 -7.17
N ARG A 154 4.74 -12.19 -6.63
CA ARG A 154 5.47 -13.29 -6.00
C ARG A 154 4.75 -13.88 -4.80
N VAL A 155 4.16 -13.04 -3.93
CA VAL A 155 3.37 -13.51 -2.80
C VAL A 155 2.22 -14.40 -3.27
N ARG A 156 1.56 -14.08 -4.37
CA ARG A 156 0.50 -14.91 -4.93
C ARG A 156 0.98 -16.20 -5.57
N GLU A 157 2.14 -16.19 -6.20
CA GLU A 157 2.71 -17.36 -6.88
C GLU A 157 3.40 -18.31 -5.89
N GLU A 158 4.02 -17.77 -4.82
CA GLU A 158 4.83 -18.52 -3.87
C GLU A 158 4.06 -18.90 -2.59
N THR A 159 2.83 -18.38 -2.37
CA THR A 159 2.00 -18.66 -1.19
C THR A 159 0.55 -18.89 -1.57
N ALA A 160 -0.19 -19.67 -0.78
CA ALA A 160 -1.62 -19.89 -0.97
C ALA A 160 -2.50 -18.75 -0.39
N ILE A 161 -1.92 -17.56 -0.13
CA ILE A 161 -2.66 -16.47 0.51
C ILE A 161 -3.80 -15.93 -0.35
N GLY A 162 -3.67 -16.04 -1.68
CA GLY A 162 -4.68 -15.64 -2.67
C GLY A 162 -5.71 -16.71 -3.02
N GLU A 163 -5.54 -17.96 -2.57
CA GLU A 163 -6.36 -19.09 -3.03
C GLU A 163 -7.67 -19.28 -2.26
N ARG A 164 -7.79 -18.67 -1.06
CA ARG A 164 -8.95 -18.90 -0.17
C ARG A 164 -9.44 -17.61 0.48
N PRO A 165 -10.57 -17.06 0.09
CA PRO A 165 -11.17 -15.85 0.69
C PRO A 165 -11.74 -16.07 2.11
N VAL A 166 -11.92 -14.99 2.92
CA VAL A 166 -12.25 -15.04 4.36
C VAL A 166 -13.64 -14.48 4.68
N SER A 167 -14.37 -13.89 3.73
CA SER A 167 -15.69 -13.37 4.02
C SER A 167 -16.72 -14.50 4.09
N VAL A 168 -17.79 -14.31 4.88
CA VAL A 168 -18.94 -15.23 4.93
C VAL A 168 -19.46 -15.52 3.52
N SER A 169 -19.56 -14.49 2.66
CA SER A 169 -20.03 -14.64 1.28
C SER A 169 -19.08 -15.49 0.42
N THR A 170 -17.77 -15.36 0.62
CA THR A 170 -16.80 -16.20 -0.10
C THR A 170 -16.71 -17.61 0.45
N ALA A 171 -16.86 -17.78 1.77
CA ALA A 171 -16.99 -19.11 2.38
C ALA A 171 -18.25 -19.82 1.84
N ALA A 172 -19.35 -19.08 1.67
CA ALA A 172 -20.60 -19.60 1.07
C ALA A 172 -20.36 -20.14 -0.34
N VAL A 173 -19.73 -19.35 -1.21
CA VAL A 173 -19.42 -19.76 -2.59
C VAL A 173 -18.43 -20.94 -2.61
N GLN A 174 -17.45 -20.98 -1.70
CA GLN A 174 -16.52 -22.11 -1.59
C GLN A 174 -17.18 -23.41 -1.10
N LEU A 175 -18.09 -23.34 -0.12
CA LEU A 175 -18.84 -24.53 0.32
C LEU A 175 -19.69 -25.05 -0.82
N ALA A 176 -20.33 -24.16 -1.58
CA ALA A 176 -21.08 -24.53 -2.79
C ALA A 176 -20.18 -25.20 -3.83
N GLU A 177 -18.98 -24.67 -4.07
CA GLU A 177 -18.01 -25.25 -5.01
C GLU A 177 -17.51 -26.63 -4.56
N ARG A 178 -17.30 -26.83 -3.24
CA ARG A 178 -16.97 -28.15 -2.69
C ARG A 178 -18.10 -29.18 -2.90
N ALA A 179 -19.36 -28.73 -2.80
CA ALA A 179 -20.51 -29.62 -2.94
C ALA A 179 -20.88 -29.90 -4.41
N LEU A 180 -20.77 -28.92 -5.32
CA LEU A 180 -21.18 -28.99 -6.71
C LEU A 180 -20.04 -29.28 -7.70
N GLY A 181 -18.78 -29.13 -7.26
CA GLY A 181 -17.62 -29.06 -8.14
C GLY A 181 -17.52 -27.71 -8.83
N GLU A 182 -17.15 -27.69 -10.12
CA GLU A 182 -17.00 -26.45 -10.88
C GLU A 182 -18.34 -25.69 -10.98
N LEU A 183 -18.30 -24.38 -10.65
CA LEU A 183 -19.48 -23.50 -10.69
C LEU A 183 -19.75 -22.92 -12.08
N ARG A 184 -18.79 -22.99 -13.00
CA ARG A 184 -18.96 -22.50 -14.37
C ARG A 184 -20.12 -23.20 -15.04
N GLY A 185 -21.05 -22.40 -15.59
CA GLY A 185 -22.26 -22.91 -16.27
C GLY A 185 -23.35 -23.40 -15.32
N ARG A 186 -23.19 -23.26 -13.99
CA ARG A 186 -24.26 -23.53 -13.01
C ARG A 186 -25.18 -22.32 -12.92
N ARG A 187 -26.42 -22.58 -12.44
CA ARG A 187 -27.44 -21.55 -12.22
C ARG A 187 -27.48 -21.18 -10.76
N ALA A 188 -27.31 -19.90 -10.46
CA ALA A 188 -27.34 -19.38 -9.09
C ALA A 188 -28.56 -18.50 -8.85
N LEU A 189 -29.15 -18.65 -7.66
CA LEU A 189 -30.19 -17.79 -7.13
C LEU A 189 -29.66 -17.08 -5.88
N VAL A 190 -29.58 -15.76 -5.92
CA VAL A 190 -29.22 -14.92 -4.76
C VAL A 190 -30.48 -14.26 -4.22
N VAL A 191 -30.80 -14.55 -2.95
CA VAL A 191 -31.99 -14.03 -2.27
C VAL A 191 -31.57 -12.94 -1.30
N GLY A 192 -31.85 -11.69 -1.65
CA GLY A 192 -31.46 -10.49 -0.89
C GLY A 192 -30.30 -9.73 -1.53
N THR A 193 -30.40 -8.39 -1.52
CA THR A 193 -29.46 -7.44 -2.14
C THR A 193 -28.76 -6.57 -1.11
N GLY A 194 -28.60 -7.07 0.12
CA GLY A 194 -27.78 -6.45 1.16
C GLY A 194 -26.28 -6.57 0.84
N GLU A 195 -25.43 -6.06 1.74
CA GLU A 195 -23.97 -6.08 1.57
C GLU A 195 -23.43 -7.50 1.25
N MET A 196 -23.90 -8.50 1.99
CA MET A 196 -23.51 -9.90 1.81
C MET A 196 -23.96 -10.46 0.46
N GLY A 197 -25.17 -10.10 0.01
CA GLY A 197 -25.69 -10.51 -1.30
C GLY A 197 -24.90 -9.92 -2.47
N LEU A 198 -24.57 -8.63 -2.39
CA LEU A 198 -23.75 -7.97 -3.42
C LEU A 198 -22.34 -8.55 -3.48
N LEU A 199 -21.75 -8.92 -2.34
CA LEU A 199 -20.46 -9.61 -2.31
C LEU A 199 -20.56 -11.02 -2.90
N ALA A 200 -21.61 -11.78 -2.57
CA ALA A 200 -21.82 -13.11 -3.13
C ALA A 200 -21.96 -13.06 -4.67
N LEU A 201 -22.69 -12.06 -5.20
CA LEU A 201 -22.83 -11.84 -6.64
C LEU A 201 -21.48 -11.63 -7.32
N SER A 202 -20.61 -10.77 -6.78
CA SER A 202 -19.28 -10.53 -7.33
C SER A 202 -18.43 -11.80 -7.35
N TYR A 203 -18.51 -12.63 -6.32
CA TYR A 203 -17.74 -13.87 -6.27
C TYR A 203 -18.28 -14.96 -7.21
N LEU A 204 -19.60 -15.02 -7.41
CA LEU A 204 -20.21 -15.94 -8.37
C LEU A 204 -19.81 -15.57 -9.81
N GLU A 205 -19.78 -14.28 -10.13
CA GLU A 205 -19.30 -13.78 -11.42
C GLU A 205 -17.82 -14.14 -11.64
N GLU A 206 -16.95 -13.90 -10.64
CA GLU A 206 -15.51 -14.27 -10.70
C GLU A 206 -15.29 -15.77 -10.93
N ARG A 207 -16.20 -16.64 -10.45
CA ARG A 207 -16.17 -18.09 -10.67
C ARG A 207 -16.81 -18.53 -11.99
N GLY A 208 -17.25 -17.57 -12.81
CA GLY A 208 -17.79 -17.83 -14.14
C GLY A 208 -19.22 -18.37 -14.14
N VAL A 209 -19.97 -18.14 -13.05
CA VAL A 209 -21.42 -18.35 -13.05
C VAL A 209 -22.05 -17.28 -13.93
N SER A 210 -22.71 -17.70 -15.02
CA SER A 210 -23.28 -16.78 -16.01
C SER A 210 -24.81 -16.68 -15.97
N ASP A 211 -25.46 -17.61 -15.31
CA ASP A 211 -26.94 -17.64 -15.14
C ASP A 211 -27.25 -17.33 -13.67
N ILE A 212 -27.35 -16.03 -13.36
CA ILE A 212 -27.58 -15.55 -11.98
C ILE A 212 -28.95 -14.87 -11.92
N VAL A 213 -29.81 -15.38 -11.03
CA VAL A 213 -31.08 -14.74 -10.69
C VAL A 213 -30.96 -14.06 -9.35
N VAL A 214 -31.40 -12.81 -9.26
CA VAL A 214 -31.36 -12.01 -8.04
C VAL A 214 -32.78 -11.75 -7.57
N ALA A 215 -33.17 -12.36 -6.46
CA ALA A 215 -34.51 -12.18 -5.88
C ALA A 215 -34.48 -11.20 -4.69
N ASN A 216 -35.39 -10.25 -4.67
CA ASN A 216 -35.53 -9.32 -3.57
C ASN A 216 -37.01 -8.93 -3.35
N ARG A 217 -37.33 -8.41 -2.14
CA ARG A 217 -38.67 -7.86 -1.81
C ARG A 217 -39.00 -6.64 -2.66
N THR A 218 -38.00 -5.84 -3.02
CA THR A 218 -38.11 -4.63 -3.84
C THR A 218 -37.51 -4.92 -5.20
N PHE A 219 -38.34 -4.87 -6.28
CA PHE A 219 -37.91 -5.22 -7.64
C PHE A 219 -36.76 -4.35 -8.14
N GLU A 220 -36.83 -3.04 -7.90
CA GLU A 220 -35.82 -2.08 -8.33
C GLU A 220 -34.44 -2.40 -7.75
N ARG A 221 -34.39 -2.89 -6.50
CA ARG A 221 -33.11 -3.35 -5.89
C ARG A 221 -32.60 -4.65 -6.49
N ALA A 222 -33.52 -5.56 -6.86
CA ALA A 222 -33.14 -6.78 -7.57
C ALA A 222 -32.57 -6.46 -8.96
N GLU A 223 -33.21 -5.53 -9.68
CA GLU A 223 -32.80 -5.06 -11.00
C GLU A 223 -31.41 -4.39 -10.96
N GLU A 224 -31.19 -3.48 -10.01
CA GLU A 224 -29.92 -2.79 -9.82
C GLU A 224 -28.77 -3.77 -9.51
N ALA A 225 -29.02 -4.77 -8.66
CA ALA A 225 -28.03 -5.77 -8.30
C ALA A 225 -27.78 -6.76 -9.45
N ALA A 226 -28.83 -7.22 -10.14
CA ALA A 226 -28.73 -8.11 -11.29
C ALA A 226 -27.96 -7.46 -12.45
N ALA A 227 -28.20 -6.17 -12.73
CA ALA A 227 -27.52 -5.44 -13.78
C ALA A 227 -25.99 -5.40 -13.62
N ARG A 228 -25.47 -5.49 -12.38
CA ARG A 228 -24.02 -5.48 -12.11
C ARG A 228 -23.30 -6.74 -12.61
N VAL A 229 -24.01 -7.86 -12.66
CA VAL A 229 -23.46 -9.17 -13.03
C VAL A 229 -24.10 -9.74 -14.30
N GLY A 230 -24.86 -8.94 -15.04
CA GLY A 230 -25.59 -9.40 -16.22
C GLY A 230 -26.66 -10.46 -15.93
N GLY A 231 -27.19 -10.46 -14.70
CA GLY A 231 -28.17 -11.43 -14.23
C GLY A 231 -29.64 -11.03 -14.50
N THR A 232 -30.58 -11.83 -14.01
CA THR A 232 -32.02 -11.61 -14.13
C THR A 232 -32.63 -11.24 -12.78
N PRO A 233 -33.38 -10.12 -12.67
CA PRO A 233 -34.12 -9.80 -11.46
C PRO A 233 -35.36 -10.65 -11.28
N ALA A 234 -35.75 -10.91 -10.02
CA ALA A 234 -36.98 -11.64 -9.67
C ALA A 234 -37.59 -11.05 -8.38
N MET A 235 -38.88 -11.23 -8.20
CA MET A 235 -39.58 -10.94 -6.95
C MET A 235 -39.57 -12.17 -6.04
N LEU A 236 -39.83 -11.97 -4.73
CA LEU A 236 -39.84 -13.06 -3.75
C LEU A 236 -41.01 -14.04 -3.96
N ASP A 237 -42.10 -13.64 -4.59
CA ASP A 237 -43.24 -14.50 -4.94
C ASP A 237 -42.90 -15.51 -6.06
N GLU A 238 -41.87 -15.21 -6.88
CA GLU A 238 -41.35 -16.14 -7.88
C GLU A 238 -40.36 -17.17 -7.29
N LEU A 239 -40.04 -17.08 -5.99
CA LEU A 239 -38.97 -17.85 -5.35
C LEU A 239 -39.14 -19.37 -5.56
N GLY A 240 -40.36 -19.90 -5.50
CA GLY A 240 -40.65 -21.32 -5.70
C GLY A 240 -40.24 -21.85 -7.07
N GLU A 241 -40.49 -21.09 -8.13
CA GLU A 241 -40.11 -21.46 -9.51
C GLU A 241 -38.60 -21.34 -9.71
N ARG A 242 -37.97 -20.28 -9.16
CA ARG A 242 -36.56 -20.03 -9.28
C ARG A 242 -35.71 -21.05 -8.52
N LEU A 243 -36.20 -21.55 -7.37
CA LEU A 243 -35.55 -22.64 -6.61
C LEU A 243 -35.43 -23.92 -7.45
N ALA A 244 -36.48 -24.29 -8.19
CA ALA A 244 -36.46 -25.50 -9.04
C ALA A 244 -35.44 -25.39 -10.20
N GLN A 245 -35.08 -24.18 -10.61
CA GLN A 245 -34.13 -23.91 -11.69
C GLN A 245 -32.69 -23.77 -11.20
N ALA A 246 -32.48 -23.45 -9.91
CA ALA A 246 -31.18 -23.17 -9.36
C ALA A 246 -30.38 -24.40 -8.97
N ASP A 247 -29.07 -24.42 -9.23
CA ASP A 247 -28.14 -25.43 -8.71
C ASP A 247 -27.55 -24.95 -7.37
N LEU A 248 -27.43 -23.63 -7.22
CA LEU A 248 -26.92 -22.95 -6.00
C LEU A 248 -27.89 -21.85 -5.58
N VAL A 249 -28.19 -21.79 -4.29
CA VAL A 249 -28.98 -20.76 -3.67
C VAL A 249 -28.14 -20.11 -2.57
N VAL A 250 -27.95 -18.78 -2.62
CA VAL A 250 -27.32 -18.00 -1.54
C VAL A 250 -28.39 -17.11 -0.93
N ALA A 251 -28.82 -17.45 0.29
CA ALA A 251 -29.86 -16.73 1.02
C ALA A 251 -29.19 -15.73 1.96
N CYS A 252 -29.37 -14.43 1.70
CA CYS A 252 -28.77 -13.32 2.43
C CYS A 252 -29.75 -12.17 2.68
N ALA A 253 -31.04 -12.48 2.69
CA ALA A 253 -32.07 -11.51 3.01
C ALA A 253 -32.08 -11.21 4.51
N GLY A 254 -32.20 -9.92 4.87
CA GLY A 254 -32.47 -9.50 6.24
C GLY A 254 -33.98 -9.48 6.51
N GLY A 255 -34.42 -9.96 7.67
CA GLY A 255 -35.80 -9.95 8.10
C GLY A 255 -36.09 -11.06 9.10
N GLU A 256 -37.23 -10.98 9.80
CA GLU A 256 -37.64 -11.98 10.80
C GLU A 256 -38.29 -13.23 10.14
N ASP A 257 -38.61 -13.16 8.85
CA ASP A 257 -39.36 -14.21 8.16
C ASP A 257 -38.40 -15.21 7.49
N VAL A 258 -38.69 -16.50 7.63
CA VAL A 258 -38.12 -17.58 6.85
C VAL A 258 -38.69 -17.50 5.42
N LEU A 259 -37.82 -17.29 4.44
CA LEU A 259 -38.20 -17.15 3.02
C LEU A 259 -38.18 -18.49 2.27
N ILE A 260 -37.30 -19.41 2.65
CA ILE A 260 -37.16 -20.72 2.05
C ILE A 260 -37.62 -21.78 3.06
N ALA A 261 -38.90 -22.18 2.95
CA ALA A 261 -39.49 -23.23 3.76
C ALA A 261 -39.10 -24.60 3.24
N ARG A 262 -39.08 -25.61 4.13
CA ARG A 262 -38.77 -27.00 3.81
C ARG A 262 -39.62 -27.54 2.65
N ASP A 263 -40.93 -27.30 2.67
CA ASP A 263 -41.85 -27.82 1.66
C ASP A 263 -41.63 -27.15 0.28
N ALA A 264 -41.20 -25.90 0.27
CA ALA A 264 -40.85 -25.22 -0.97
C ALA A 264 -39.61 -25.84 -1.63
N LEU A 265 -38.56 -26.10 -0.81
CA LEU A 265 -37.35 -26.76 -1.27
C LEU A 265 -37.61 -28.20 -1.71
N ALA A 266 -38.43 -28.97 -0.99
CA ALA A 266 -38.81 -30.34 -1.36
C ALA A 266 -39.51 -30.39 -2.74
N ARG A 267 -40.50 -29.50 -2.98
CA ARG A 267 -41.15 -29.38 -4.30
C ARG A 267 -40.16 -28.98 -5.39
N ALA A 268 -39.22 -28.10 -5.12
CA ALA A 268 -38.19 -27.70 -6.08
C ALA A 268 -37.28 -28.87 -6.48
N VAL A 269 -36.87 -29.71 -5.52
CA VAL A 269 -36.07 -30.92 -5.75
C VAL A 269 -36.88 -31.96 -6.57
N GLU A 270 -38.15 -32.18 -6.19
CA GLU A 270 -39.02 -33.10 -6.94
C GLU A 270 -39.22 -32.67 -8.40
N ALA A 271 -39.39 -31.38 -8.64
CA ALA A 271 -39.55 -30.82 -10.00
C ALA A 271 -38.31 -31.01 -10.88
N ARG A 272 -37.13 -31.18 -10.30
CA ARG A 272 -35.87 -31.41 -11.04
C ARG A 272 -35.69 -32.88 -11.46
N GLY A 273 -36.38 -33.81 -10.83
CA GLY A 273 -36.27 -35.25 -11.10
C GLY A 273 -35.10 -35.91 -10.35
N ALA A 274 -35.16 -37.25 -10.30
CA ALA A 274 -34.25 -38.06 -9.46
C ALA A 274 -32.77 -38.04 -9.90
N ASP A 275 -32.49 -37.78 -11.16
CA ASP A 275 -31.12 -37.78 -11.73
C ASP A 275 -30.45 -36.39 -11.70
N ALA A 276 -31.13 -35.36 -11.17
CA ALA A 276 -30.59 -34.02 -11.11
C ALA A 276 -29.53 -33.91 -10.02
N SER A 277 -28.51 -33.03 -10.23
CA SER A 277 -27.56 -32.65 -9.18
C SER A 277 -28.31 -32.04 -7.97
N PRO A 278 -27.82 -32.22 -6.76
CA PRO A 278 -28.46 -31.64 -5.58
C PRO A 278 -28.54 -30.10 -5.67
N ILE A 279 -29.60 -29.52 -5.06
CA ILE A 279 -29.65 -28.07 -4.86
C ILE A 279 -28.81 -27.75 -3.63
N VAL A 280 -27.77 -26.92 -3.82
CA VAL A 280 -26.99 -26.43 -2.71
C VAL A 280 -27.59 -25.12 -2.21
N VAL A 281 -27.92 -25.05 -0.92
CA VAL A 281 -28.48 -23.88 -0.27
C VAL A 281 -27.52 -23.40 0.80
N VAL A 282 -27.10 -22.15 0.76
CA VAL A 282 -26.22 -21.53 1.75
C VAL A 282 -26.95 -20.36 2.40
N ASP A 283 -27.26 -20.47 3.68
CA ASP A 283 -27.91 -19.42 4.47
C ASP A 283 -26.87 -18.54 5.17
N VAL A 284 -26.73 -17.31 4.72
CA VAL A 284 -25.90 -16.27 5.35
C VAL A 284 -26.72 -15.20 6.05
N GLY A 285 -28.04 -15.42 6.15
CA GLY A 285 -28.98 -14.49 6.79
C GLY A 285 -28.90 -14.53 8.31
N LEU A 286 -28.98 -13.34 8.93
CA LEU A 286 -29.15 -13.20 10.37
C LEU A 286 -30.25 -12.17 10.65
N PRO A 287 -31.45 -12.61 11.15
CA PRO A 287 -31.91 -13.97 11.41
C PRO A 287 -31.89 -14.92 10.20
N ARG A 288 -32.02 -16.23 10.45
CA ARG A 288 -32.01 -17.27 9.39
C ARG A 288 -33.09 -16.99 8.33
N THR A 289 -32.69 -17.12 7.08
CA THR A 289 -33.56 -16.96 5.89
C THR A 289 -34.11 -18.30 5.42
N VAL A 290 -33.46 -19.41 5.77
CA VAL A 290 -33.81 -20.78 5.39
C VAL A 290 -34.27 -21.56 6.62
N ASP A 291 -35.38 -22.30 6.47
CA ASP A 291 -35.88 -23.21 7.50
C ASP A 291 -34.84 -24.30 7.82
N PRO A 292 -34.41 -24.48 9.08
CA PRO A 292 -33.47 -25.53 9.45
C PRO A 292 -33.88 -26.93 8.97
N ALA A 293 -35.18 -27.22 8.87
CA ALA A 293 -35.69 -28.50 8.36
C ALA A 293 -35.41 -28.74 6.85
N CYS A 294 -34.89 -27.74 6.15
CA CYS A 294 -34.40 -27.90 4.78
C CYS A 294 -33.20 -28.86 4.69
N ALA A 295 -32.42 -29.01 5.78
CA ALA A 295 -31.31 -29.97 5.84
C ALA A 295 -31.75 -31.41 5.72
N ASP A 296 -33.02 -31.74 6.03
CA ASP A 296 -33.58 -33.07 5.95
C ASP A 296 -34.17 -33.39 4.55
N VAL A 297 -34.09 -32.46 3.58
CA VAL A 297 -34.64 -32.65 2.22
C VAL A 297 -33.65 -33.46 1.42
N ALA A 298 -34.03 -34.70 1.07
CA ALA A 298 -33.22 -35.56 0.18
C ALA A 298 -33.06 -34.87 -1.20
N GLY A 299 -31.87 -34.77 -1.71
CA GLY A 299 -31.53 -34.02 -2.95
C GLY A 299 -31.25 -32.54 -2.76
N ALA A 300 -31.17 -32.07 -1.52
CA ALA A 300 -30.60 -30.77 -1.18
C ALA A 300 -29.40 -30.91 -0.25
N VAL A 301 -28.48 -29.96 -0.28
CA VAL A 301 -27.36 -29.80 0.65
C VAL A 301 -27.43 -28.39 1.21
N CYS A 302 -27.69 -28.29 2.50
CA CYS A 302 -27.85 -27.00 3.18
C CYS A 302 -26.65 -26.70 4.07
N PHE A 303 -26.14 -25.49 3.98
CA PHE A 303 -25.10 -24.95 4.84
C PHE A 303 -25.65 -23.71 5.58
N ASP A 304 -25.33 -23.58 6.84
CA ASP A 304 -25.69 -22.42 7.64
C ASP A 304 -24.46 -21.62 8.14
N LEU A 305 -24.68 -20.62 8.98
CA LEU A 305 -23.61 -19.78 9.53
C LEU A 305 -22.59 -20.58 10.36
N ASP A 306 -22.99 -21.64 11.04
CA ASP A 306 -22.07 -22.47 11.84
C ASP A 306 -21.12 -23.26 10.92
N ASP A 307 -21.62 -23.77 9.78
CA ASP A 307 -20.80 -24.43 8.76
C ASP A 307 -19.83 -23.45 8.11
N LEU A 308 -20.28 -22.23 7.87
CA LEU A 308 -19.46 -21.15 7.33
C LEU A 308 -18.37 -20.74 8.31
N ASP A 309 -18.67 -20.61 9.60
CA ASP A 309 -17.69 -20.31 10.65
C ASP A 309 -16.66 -21.42 10.78
N ALA A 310 -17.07 -22.69 10.70
CA ALA A 310 -16.13 -23.83 10.69
C ALA A 310 -15.19 -23.80 9.48
N ALA A 311 -15.72 -23.54 8.28
CA ALA A 311 -14.93 -23.41 7.05
C ALA A 311 -13.98 -22.21 7.10
N MET A 312 -14.43 -21.09 7.68
CA MET A 312 -13.60 -19.90 7.90
C MET A 312 -12.48 -20.14 8.90
N ALA A 313 -12.74 -20.85 10.01
CA ALA A 313 -11.74 -21.22 11.02
C ALA A 313 -10.65 -22.14 10.44
N GLU A 314 -11.02 -23.13 9.63
CA GLU A 314 -10.06 -23.98 8.90
C GLU A 314 -9.19 -23.16 7.94
N ASN A 315 -9.82 -22.27 7.16
CA ASN A 315 -9.12 -21.37 6.28
C ASN A 315 -8.18 -20.40 7.02
N ALA A 316 -8.58 -19.89 8.19
CA ALA A 316 -7.79 -18.99 9.01
C ALA A 316 -6.50 -19.67 9.53
N ARG A 317 -6.58 -20.94 9.95
CA ARG A 317 -5.39 -21.73 10.39
C ARG A 317 -4.41 -21.96 9.24
N SER A 318 -4.91 -22.34 8.06
CA SER A 318 -4.08 -22.52 6.88
C SER A 318 -3.37 -21.21 6.48
N ARG A 319 -4.07 -20.08 6.61
CA ARG A 319 -3.53 -18.75 6.29
C ARG A 319 -2.52 -18.21 7.27
N ALA A 320 -2.61 -18.56 8.56
CA ALA A 320 -1.63 -18.11 9.53
C ALA A 320 -0.22 -18.54 9.11
N ALA A 321 -0.05 -19.77 8.63
CA ALA A 321 1.23 -20.27 8.11
C ALA A 321 1.63 -19.56 6.80
N GLU A 322 0.70 -19.37 5.87
CA GLU A 322 0.97 -18.69 4.60
C GLU A 322 1.20 -17.17 4.77
N SER A 323 0.54 -16.55 5.75
CA SER A 323 0.80 -15.15 6.12
C SER A 323 2.25 -14.96 6.58
N VAL A 324 2.81 -15.90 7.39
CA VAL A 324 4.22 -15.84 7.81
C VAL A 324 5.17 -15.91 6.60
N ARG A 325 4.87 -16.78 5.62
CA ARG A 325 5.66 -16.87 4.38
C ARG A 325 5.56 -15.59 3.54
N ALA A 326 4.37 -15.05 3.41
CA ALA A 326 4.13 -13.79 2.70
C ALA A 326 4.83 -12.60 3.37
N GLU A 327 4.78 -12.51 4.72
CA GLU A 327 5.51 -11.49 5.49
C GLU A 327 7.04 -11.61 5.28
N ALA A 328 7.58 -12.83 5.22
CA ALA A 328 9.00 -13.02 4.93
C ALA A 328 9.39 -12.58 3.51
N LEU A 329 8.50 -12.74 2.52
CA LEU A 329 8.70 -12.20 1.16
C LEU A 329 8.68 -10.68 1.16
N VAL A 330 7.71 -10.07 1.84
CA VAL A 330 7.60 -8.61 1.99
C VAL A 330 8.83 -8.04 2.68
N ALA A 331 9.28 -8.64 3.79
CA ALA A 331 10.46 -8.19 4.52
C ALA A 331 11.72 -8.20 3.63
N ARG A 332 11.97 -9.32 2.92
CA ARG A 332 13.11 -9.42 1.98
C ARG A 332 13.07 -8.37 0.87
N GLN A 333 11.89 -8.10 0.33
CA GLN A 333 11.74 -7.08 -0.72
C GLN A 333 11.93 -5.66 -0.16
N THR A 334 11.45 -5.43 1.09
CA THR A 334 11.67 -4.17 1.81
C THR A 334 13.15 -3.91 2.01
N ASP A 335 13.90 -4.90 2.51
CA ASP A 335 15.35 -4.78 2.71
C ASP A 335 16.09 -4.50 1.39
N ALA A 336 15.72 -5.19 0.31
CA ALA A 336 16.30 -4.98 -1.01
C ALA A 336 16.03 -3.56 -1.54
N PHE A 337 14.82 -3.04 -1.34
CA PHE A 337 14.48 -1.67 -1.73
C PHE A 337 15.22 -0.62 -0.89
N LEU A 338 15.34 -0.84 0.41
CA LEU A 338 16.07 0.06 1.32
C LEU A 338 17.56 0.09 1.01
N ALA A 339 18.16 -1.06 0.71
CA ALA A 339 19.55 -1.13 0.26
C ALA A 339 19.79 -0.29 -1.01
N TRP A 340 18.88 -0.40 -1.99
CA TRP A 340 18.93 0.42 -3.20
C TRP A 340 18.80 1.92 -2.91
N MET A 341 17.88 2.32 -2.00
CA MET A 341 17.74 3.74 -1.61
C MET A 341 19.04 4.28 -0.99
N GLN A 342 19.67 3.51 -0.14
CA GLN A 342 20.92 3.89 0.54
C GLN A 342 22.08 4.01 -0.46
N GLU A 343 22.22 3.07 -1.40
CA GLU A 343 23.21 3.17 -2.47
C GLU A 343 23.02 4.46 -3.30
N ARG A 344 21.78 4.80 -3.58
CA ARG A 344 21.42 6.02 -4.32
C ARG A 344 21.87 7.30 -3.60
N ASP A 345 21.75 7.38 -2.29
CA ASP A 345 22.13 8.56 -1.51
C ASP A 345 23.66 8.65 -1.36
N VAL A 346 24.37 7.55 -1.27
CA VAL A 346 25.85 7.50 -1.17
C VAL A 346 26.54 7.89 -2.47
N ILE A 347 26.06 7.45 -3.62
CA ILE A 347 26.72 7.70 -4.93
C ILE A 347 26.89 9.19 -5.23
N PRO A 348 25.86 10.06 -5.10
CA PRO A 348 26.04 11.49 -5.31
C PRO A 348 27.04 12.12 -4.35
N THR A 349 27.01 11.73 -3.07
CA THR A 349 27.95 12.22 -2.06
C THR A 349 29.39 11.88 -2.43
N VAL A 350 29.67 10.64 -2.80
CA VAL A 350 30.98 10.21 -3.27
C VAL A 350 31.43 10.97 -4.53
N LYS A 351 30.53 11.17 -5.49
CA LYS A 351 30.82 11.98 -6.70
C LYS A 351 31.19 13.42 -6.36
N GLN A 352 30.45 14.05 -5.44
CA GLN A 352 30.70 15.42 -4.98
C GLN A 352 32.04 15.53 -4.22
N MET A 353 32.35 14.57 -3.31
CA MET A 353 33.65 14.48 -2.66
C MET A 353 34.81 14.46 -3.66
N HIS A 354 34.72 13.59 -4.67
CA HIS A 354 35.72 13.52 -5.73
C HIS A 354 35.77 14.78 -6.58
N GLY A 355 34.64 15.42 -6.87
CA GLY A 355 34.57 16.67 -7.61
C GLY A 355 35.27 17.81 -6.86
N LYS A 356 34.98 17.99 -5.57
CA LYS A 356 35.60 19.00 -4.73
C LYS A 356 37.10 18.80 -4.59
N ALA A 357 37.53 17.57 -4.32
CA ALA A 357 38.95 17.24 -4.23
C ALA A 357 39.69 17.52 -5.55
N ARG A 358 39.10 17.19 -6.71
CA ARG A 358 39.69 17.53 -8.02
C ARG A 358 39.84 19.05 -8.21
N GLY A 359 38.85 19.83 -7.79
CA GLY A 359 38.92 21.29 -7.85
C GLY A 359 40.07 21.85 -7.01
N VAL A 360 40.23 21.36 -5.78
CA VAL A 360 41.35 21.73 -4.90
C VAL A 360 42.68 21.32 -5.53
N CYS A 361 42.79 20.09 -6.03
CA CYS A 361 44.00 19.58 -6.65
C CYS A 361 44.40 20.36 -7.89
N ALA A 362 43.47 20.75 -8.74
CA ALA A 362 43.73 21.58 -9.91
C ALA A 362 44.26 22.97 -9.56
N SER A 363 43.66 23.59 -8.49
CA SER A 363 44.13 24.89 -8.01
C SER A 363 45.52 24.82 -7.43
N GLU A 364 45.87 23.77 -6.68
CA GLU A 364 47.21 23.59 -6.11
C GLU A 364 48.26 23.24 -7.15
N ALA A 365 47.91 22.41 -8.17
CA ALA A 365 48.79 22.15 -9.31
C ALA A 365 49.10 23.43 -10.11
N ALA A 366 48.11 24.26 -10.34
CA ALA A 366 48.29 25.55 -11.02
C ALA A 366 49.18 26.52 -10.16
N ARG A 367 49.00 26.49 -8.83
CA ARG A 367 49.85 27.28 -7.92
C ARG A 367 51.29 26.79 -7.97
N ALA A 368 51.51 25.48 -7.92
CA ALA A 368 52.83 24.87 -7.99
C ALA A 368 53.54 25.19 -9.33
N ALA A 369 52.82 25.15 -10.46
CA ALA A 369 53.33 25.53 -11.75
C ALA A 369 53.82 27.01 -11.77
N LYS A 370 53.09 27.95 -11.17
CA LYS A 370 53.48 29.35 -11.05
C LYS A 370 54.78 29.51 -10.21
N VAL A 371 54.88 28.76 -9.12
CA VAL A 371 56.08 28.80 -8.26
C VAL A 371 57.29 28.25 -9.01
N LEU A 372 57.16 27.14 -9.76
CA LEU A 372 58.23 26.60 -10.57
C LEU A 372 58.69 27.57 -11.68
N ALA A 373 57.74 28.20 -12.37
CA ALA A 373 58.04 29.21 -13.39
C ALA A 373 58.86 30.37 -12.78
N ALA A 374 58.49 30.83 -11.56
CA ALA A 374 59.21 31.88 -10.88
C ALA A 374 60.63 31.45 -10.42
N LEU A 375 60.81 30.19 -10.04
CA LEU A 375 62.12 29.63 -9.67
C LEU A 375 63.02 29.43 -10.84
N HIS A 376 62.52 29.04 -12.01
CA HIS A 376 63.35 28.76 -13.20
C HIS A 376 63.48 29.99 -14.10
N GLY A 377 62.75 31.06 -13.88
CA GLY A 377 62.74 32.24 -14.71
C GLY A 377 62.11 32.03 -16.11
N VAL A 378 61.45 30.94 -16.34
CA VAL A 378 60.76 30.57 -17.57
C VAL A 378 59.38 29.97 -17.24
N GLU A 379 58.46 30.11 -18.19
CA GLU A 379 57.12 29.47 -18.01
C GLU A 379 57.22 27.94 -17.95
N THR A 380 56.42 27.35 -17.07
CA THR A 380 56.32 25.89 -16.93
C THR A 380 55.81 25.28 -18.23
N SER A 381 56.51 24.25 -18.72
CA SER A 381 56.13 23.53 -19.93
C SER A 381 54.81 22.78 -19.75
N GLU A 382 54.21 22.40 -20.84
CA GLU A 382 52.93 21.63 -20.80
C GLU A 382 53.15 20.24 -20.20
N GLU A 383 54.30 19.63 -20.39
CA GLU A 383 54.69 18.35 -19.79
C GLU A 383 54.82 18.46 -18.25
N GLU A 384 55.48 19.52 -17.75
CA GLU A 384 55.63 19.76 -16.31
C GLU A 384 54.27 20.01 -15.64
N ARG A 385 53.37 20.77 -16.29
CA ARG A 385 52.01 20.98 -15.83
C ARG A 385 51.25 19.65 -15.76
N ALA A 386 51.35 18.81 -16.77
CA ALA A 386 50.68 17.50 -16.78
C ALA A 386 51.20 16.59 -15.65
N VAL A 387 52.49 16.62 -15.34
CA VAL A 387 53.08 15.87 -14.20
C VAL A 387 52.51 16.38 -12.87
N LEU A 388 52.41 17.70 -12.65
CA LEU A 388 51.85 18.27 -11.45
C LEU A 388 50.37 17.92 -11.28
N GLU A 389 49.58 17.98 -12.35
CA GLU A 389 48.18 17.60 -12.35
C GLU A 389 47.99 16.11 -12.07
N ALA A 390 48.79 15.26 -12.70
CA ALA A 390 48.77 13.81 -12.47
C ALA A 390 49.10 13.47 -11.02
N LEU A 391 50.13 14.11 -10.43
CA LEU A 391 50.52 13.93 -9.03
C LEU A 391 49.35 14.35 -8.09
N ALA A 392 48.83 15.56 -8.27
CA ALA A 392 47.76 16.09 -7.47
C ALA A 392 46.49 15.19 -7.54
N SER A 393 46.13 14.74 -8.76
CA SER A 393 45.02 13.81 -8.98
C SER A 393 45.25 12.44 -8.32
N ALA A 394 46.46 11.90 -8.38
CA ALA A 394 46.81 10.63 -7.72
C ALA A 394 46.72 10.72 -6.20
N VAL A 395 47.13 11.83 -5.59
CA VAL A 395 47.03 12.08 -4.15
C VAL A 395 45.57 12.13 -3.77
N ALA A 396 44.72 12.92 -4.46
CA ALA A 396 43.29 12.98 -4.19
C ALA A 396 42.61 11.63 -4.27
N LYS A 397 42.89 10.88 -5.32
CA LYS A 397 42.34 9.54 -5.54
C LYS A 397 42.70 8.57 -4.42
N LYS A 398 43.96 8.58 -3.96
CA LYS A 398 44.42 7.73 -2.85
C LYS A 398 43.80 8.13 -1.52
N LEU A 399 43.70 9.43 -1.21
CA LEU A 399 43.09 9.93 0.04
C LEU A 399 41.59 9.62 0.10
N LEU A 400 40.87 9.76 -1.03
CA LEU A 400 39.43 9.53 -1.06
C LEU A 400 39.02 8.07 -1.22
N HIS A 401 39.95 7.18 -1.62
CA HIS A 401 39.64 5.78 -1.85
C HIS A 401 39.07 5.09 -0.60
N GLY A 402 39.72 5.26 0.54
CA GLY A 402 39.29 4.67 1.81
C GLY A 402 37.92 5.17 2.27
N PRO A 403 37.71 6.49 2.42
CA PRO A 403 36.41 7.04 2.76
C PRO A 403 35.28 6.62 1.79
N ALA A 404 35.49 6.73 0.49
CA ALA A 404 34.51 6.36 -0.52
C ALA A 404 34.16 4.85 -0.48
N ALA A 405 35.14 3.97 -0.28
CA ALA A 405 34.91 2.55 -0.13
C ALA A 405 34.13 2.23 1.14
N ARG A 406 34.41 2.90 2.26
CA ARG A 406 33.67 2.71 3.51
C ARG A 406 32.25 3.19 3.39
N LEU A 407 31.98 4.36 2.82
CA LEU A 407 30.61 4.85 2.58
C LEU A 407 29.80 3.86 1.72
N ARG A 408 30.39 3.33 0.64
CA ARG A 408 29.71 2.32 -0.19
C ARG A 408 29.45 1.02 0.57
N LYS A 409 30.41 0.55 1.38
CA LYS A 409 30.26 -0.68 2.15
C LYS A 409 29.17 -0.54 3.23
N GLN A 410 29.02 0.64 3.81
CA GLN A 410 28.00 0.92 4.81
C GLN A 410 26.64 1.33 4.21
N ALA A 411 26.52 1.39 2.89
CA ALA A 411 25.26 1.79 2.24
C ALA A 411 24.05 0.91 2.61
N GLY A 412 24.28 -0.33 3.06
CA GLY A 412 23.24 -1.26 3.55
C GLY A 412 22.94 -1.16 5.05
N ASP A 413 23.64 -0.34 5.82
CA ASP A 413 23.47 -0.20 7.27
C ASP A 413 22.30 0.75 7.59
N PRO A 414 21.43 0.47 8.56
CA PRO A 414 20.39 1.39 9.03
C PRO A 414 20.90 2.79 9.40
N ASP A 415 22.15 2.88 9.86
CA ASP A 415 22.82 4.14 10.21
C ASP A 415 23.63 4.76 9.05
N ALA A 416 23.55 4.20 7.82
CA ALA A 416 24.30 4.68 6.64
C ALA A 416 24.08 6.17 6.35
N TYR A 417 22.88 6.69 6.63
CA TYR A 417 22.56 8.11 6.47
C TYR A 417 23.46 9.01 7.32
N ARG A 418 23.83 8.58 8.54
CA ARG A 418 24.70 9.35 9.45
C ARG A 418 26.11 9.51 8.87
N TYR A 419 26.66 8.43 8.28
CA TYR A 419 27.97 8.48 7.63
C TYR A 419 27.94 9.35 6.38
N THR A 420 26.85 9.30 5.62
CA THR A 420 26.65 10.12 4.42
C THR A 420 26.52 11.59 4.80
N GLU A 421 25.72 11.93 5.80
CA GLU A 421 25.59 13.30 6.33
C GLU A 421 26.92 13.82 6.91
N ALA A 422 27.60 13.01 7.70
CA ALA A 422 28.92 13.39 8.24
C ALA A 422 29.93 13.67 7.11
N ALA A 423 29.97 12.83 6.08
CA ALA A 423 30.83 13.05 4.91
C ALA A 423 30.46 14.35 4.18
N ARG A 424 29.17 14.61 3.97
CA ARG A 424 28.69 15.84 3.32
C ARG A 424 29.11 17.08 4.14
N TYR A 425 28.91 17.02 5.45
CA TYR A 425 29.33 18.09 6.37
C TYR A 425 30.83 18.31 6.36
N LEU A 426 31.63 17.26 6.58
CA LEU A 426 33.10 17.36 6.67
C LEU A 426 33.74 17.85 5.37
N PHE A 427 33.19 17.47 4.23
CA PHE A 427 33.66 17.92 2.93
C PHE A 427 32.98 19.22 2.46
N GLY A 428 32.01 19.77 3.22
CA GLY A 428 31.28 20.99 2.85
C GLY A 428 30.64 20.88 1.48
N LEU A 429 29.91 19.77 1.21
CA LEU A 429 29.35 19.45 -0.11
C LEU A 429 28.01 20.11 -0.39
N ASP A 430 27.36 20.63 0.65
CA ASP A 430 26.10 21.33 0.55
C ASP A 430 26.19 22.73 1.11
N ALA A 431 25.49 23.65 0.46
CA ALA A 431 24.87 24.74 1.19
C ALA A 431 23.66 24.14 1.96
N TYR A 432 23.91 23.42 3.07
CA TYR A 432 22.80 22.99 3.93
C TYR A 432 22.04 24.24 4.37
N PRO A 433 20.71 24.31 4.27
CA PRO A 433 19.96 25.29 5.03
C PRO A 433 20.32 25.03 6.51
N GLN A 434 20.92 26.02 7.14
CA GLN A 434 21.46 25.99 8.49
C GLN A 434 20.45 25.34 9.46
N GLY A 435 20.81 24.21 10.06
CA GLY A 435 20.07 23.60 11.16
C GLY A 435 20.21 22.08 11.21
N PHE A 436 21.07 21.58 12.12
CA PHE A 436 20.99 20.19 12.56
C PHE A 436 19.73 19.99 13.39
N SER A 437 18.95 18.93 13.10
CA SER A 437 17.90 18.49 13.99
C SER A 437 18.37 17.26 14.76
N CYS A 438 18.49 17.34 16.08
CA CYS A 438 18.62 16.16 16.92
C CYS A 438 17.21 15.58 17.18
N ARG A 439 17.06 14.27 17.10
CA ARG A 439 15.86 13.56 17.60
C ARG A 439 16.12 13.18 19.07
N SER A 440 15.22 13.57 19.96
CA SER A 440 15.10 12.92 21.26
C SER A 440 14.23 11.67 21.10
N ASP A 441 14.41 10.67 21.96
CA ASP A 441 13.59 9.45 22.02
C ASP A 441 12.08 9.71 22.19
N GLU A 442 11.71 10.94 22.50
CA GLU A 442 10.31 11.40 22.62
C GLU A 442 9.73 12.03 21.33
N GLY A 443 10.40 11.90 20.18
CA GLY A 443 9.90 12.41 18.88
C GLY A 443 9.94 13.93 18.72
N ARG A 444 10.60 14.69 19.60
CA ARG A 444 10.77 16.15 19.50
C ARG A 444 12.05 16.50 18.76
N THR A 445 11.92 17.32 17.70
CA THR A 445 13.08 17.84 16.95
C THR A 445 13.51 19.20 17.49
N CYS A 446 14.79 19.33 17.81
CA CYS A 446 15.43 20.62 18.14
C CYS A 446 16.29 21.07 16.96
N ARG A 447 16.17 22.33 16.53
CA ARG A 447 17.08 22.96 15.55
C ARG A 447 18.23 23.63 16.28
N LEU A 448 19.45 23.20 16.02
CA LEU A 448 20.65 23.93 16.38
C LEU A 448 20.96 24.98 15.30
N VAL A 449 20.88 26.24 15.65
CA VAL A 449 21.38 27.35 14.82
C VAL A 449 22.83 27.59 15.25
N SER A 450 23.74 27.62 14.28
CA SER A 450 25.19 27.83 14.53
C SER A 450 25.43 29.06 15.41
N GLY A 451 25.99 28.85 16.60
CA GLY A 451 26.55 29.89 17.44
C GLY A 451 25.61 30.63 18.39
N SER A 452 24.37 30.22 18.58
CA SER A 452 23.43 30.85 19.51
C SER A 452 22.61 29.81 20.29
N ALA A 453 22.27 30.16 21.54
CA ALA A 453 21.45 29.37 22.45
C ALA A 453 20.13 28.97 21.82
N CYS A 454 19.61 27.80 22.17
CA CYS A 454 18.33 27.27 21.70
C CYS A 454 17.21 28.32 21.90
N ALA A 455 16.60 28.76 20.82
CA ALA A 455 15.57 29.82 20.79
C ALA A 455 14.31 29.53 21.66
N ARG A 456 14.18 28.33 22.24
CA ARG A 456 13.05 27.93 23.10
C ARG A 456 13.31 28.05 24.60
N HIS A 457 14.55 28.23 25.04
CA HIS A 457 14.93 28.25 26.47
C HIS A 457 15.60 29.53 26.94
N GLY A 458 15.36 30.64 26.25
CA GLY A 458 15.70 31.98 26.81
C GLY A 458 17.14 32.19 27.27
N GLY A 459 18.12 31.51 26.67
CA GLY A 459 19.54 31.68 27.05
C GLY A 459 20.08 30.61 28.01
N ASP A 460 19.25 29.78 28.62
CA ASP A 460 19.69 28.65 29.42
C ASP A 460 20.06 27.44 28.58
N ALA A 461 21.12 26.73 28.94
CA ALA A 461 21.58 25.55 28.24
C ALA A 461 20.46 24.50 28.18
N CYS A 462 20.14 24.05 26.98
CA CYS A 462 19.19 22.96 26.75
C CYS A 462 19.51 21.77 27.68
N PRO A 463 18.56 21.22 28.45
CA PRO A 463 18.82 20.10 29.37
C PRO A 463 19.51 18.91 28.71
N HIS A 464 19.32 18.73 27.42
CA HIS A 464 19.97 17.67 26.63
C HIS A 464 21.44 17.99 26.28
N HIS A 465 21.93 19.23 26.50
CA HIS A 465 23.34 19.58 26.34
C HIS A 465 24.18 19.33 27.60
N ARG A 466 23.58 19.05 28.75
CA ARG A 466 24.32 18.72 29.98
C ARG A 466 24.89 17.31 30.02
N GLU A 467 24.43 16.42 29.13
CA GLU A 467 25.01 15.08 28.92
C GLU A 467 25.89 15.03 27.67
N GLU A 468 26.77 16.01 27.52
CA GLU A 468 27.65 16.26 26.37
C GLU A 468 28.70 15.18 26.10
N ARG A 469 28.52 13.96 26.49
CA ARG A 469 29.46 12.89 26.13
C ARG A 469 28.88 11.76 25.27
N SER A 470 27.62 11.82 24.89
CA SER A 470 27.01 10.75 24.06
C SER A 470 26.47 11.19 22.68
N CYS A 471 26.59 12.46 22.31
CA CYS A 471 26.15 12.96 21.00
C CYS A 471 27.27 13.18 19.98
N ILE A 472 28.50 12.78 20.30
CA ILE A 472 29.63 12.78 19.36
C ILE A 472 30.22 11.37 19.39
N VAL A 473 29.62 10.45 18.72
CA VAL A 473 30.27 9.36 17.95
C VAL A 473 29.29 8.85 16.92
#